data_47fe366f151847bed008226d3d58120d
#
_entry.id   47fe366f151847bed008226d3d58120d
#
_cell.length_a   1.000
_cell.length_b   1.000
_cell.length_c   1.000
_cell.angle_alpha   90.00
_cell.angle_beta   90.00
_cell.angle_gamma   90.00
#
_symmetry.space_group_name_H-M   'P 1'
#
loop_
_entity.id
_entity.type
_entity.pdbx_description
1 polymer ?
#
loop_
_entity_poly.entity_id
_entity_poly.type
_entity_poly.pdbx_seq_one_letter_code
_entity_poly.pdbx_strand_id
1 'polypeptide(L)'
;MLDLCAGSGCVGLAVVANVPGRRVVLADVSEAALRLCKQNVRRNELNARVTCVQADALEPPDAALWDFDVIACNPPYIPTGDIAGLDVSVRDYEPRSALDGGADGLDFYRAIAARWGAALRLGGALLFEVGIGQAGDVGAILAQNQFEQIQTFQDTQGIGRVVEGVLNS
;
A
#
# COMPACT_ATOMS: atom_id res chain seq x y z
N MET A 1 11.67 0.64 -4.75
CA MET A 1 10.28 0.29 -4.37
C MET A 1 9.81 1.19 -3.25
N LEU A 2 8.55 1.56 -3.26
CA LEU A 2 7.85 2.23 -2.15
C LEU A 2 6.85 1.23 -1.55
N ASP A 3 6.82 1.14 -0.22
CA ASP A 3 5.79 0.47 0.58
C ASP A 3 4.96 1.60 1.23
N LEU A 4 3.77 1.85 0.69
CA LEU A 4 2.87 2.95 1.09
C LEU A 4 1.81 2.39 2.05
N CYS A 5 1.45 3.13 3.08
CA CYS A 5 0.69 2.63 4.24
C CYS A 5 1.44 1.46 4.92
N ALA A 6 2.74 1.63 5.14
CA ALA A 6 3.66 0.56 5.49
C ALA A 6 3.39 -0.09 6.86
N GLY A 7 2.70 0.57 7.78
CA GLY A 7 2.40 0.07 9.12
C GLY A 7 3.66 -0.33 9.88
N SER A 8 3.88 -1.63 10.06
CA SER A 8 5.11 -2.18 10.67
C SER A 8 6.29 -2.26 9.70
N GLY A 9 6.07 -2.03 8.41
CA GLY A 9 7.05 -2.18 7.33
C GLY A 9 7.23 -3.63 6.85
N CYS A 10 6.32 -4.54 7.19
CA CYS A 10 6.53 -5.97 6.97
C CYS A 10 6.69 -6.32 5.48
N VAL A 11 5.95 -5.68 4.58
CA VAL A 11 6.03 -5.95 3.13
C VAL A 11 7.38 -5.48 2.58
N GLY A 12 7.72 -4.21 2.77
CA GLY A 12 8.97 -3.65 2.27
C GLY A 12 10.21 -4.31 2.87
N LEU A 13 10.18 -4.64 4.17
CA LEU A 13 11.27 -5.35 4.83
C LEU A 13 11.44 -6.77 4.29
N ALA A 14 10.34 -7.48 4.04
CA ALA A 14 10.40 -8.82 3.43
C ALA A 14 11.04 -8.76 2.02
N VAL A 15 10.70 -7.76 1.21
CA VAL A 15 11.32 -7.57 -0.11
C VAL A 15 12.81 -7.33 0.00
N VAL A 16 13.24 -6.40 0.87
CA VAL A 16 14.68 -6.11 1.04
C VAL A 16 15.46 -7.29 1.59
N ALA A 17 14.87 -8.06 2.50
CA ALA A 17 15.52 -9.23 3.08
C ALA A 17 15.74 -10.35 2.06
N ASN A 18 14.77 -10.55 1.14
CA ASN A 18 14.77 -11.68 0.22
C ASN A 18 15.28 -11.34 -1.19
N VAL A 19 15.36 -10.05 -1.56
CA VAL A 19 15.79 -9.64 -2.90
C VAL A 19 17.08 -8.81 -2.79
N PRO A 20 18.25 -9.39 -3.10
CA PRO A 20 19.54 -8.70 -3.00
C PRO A 20 19.58 -7.42 -3.85
N GLY A 21 20.25 -6.39 -3.31
CA GLY A 21 20.48 -5.12 -4.02
C GLY A 21 19.27 -4.18 -4.09
N ARG A 22 18.09 -4.58 -3.60
CA ARG A 22 16.90 -3.69 -3.60
C ARG A 22 16.95 -2.70 -2.45
N ARG A 23 16.40 -1.51 -2.73
CA ARG A 23 16.16 -0.45 -1.75
C ARG A 23 14.67 -0.20 -1.64
N VAL A 24 14.21 0.11 -0.43
CA VAL A 24 12.80 0.36 -0.13
C VAL A 24 12.65 1.63 0.67
N VAL A 25 11.63 2.40 0.32
CA VAL A 25 11.09 3.47 1.16
C VAL A 25 9.82 2.92 1.83
N LEU A 26 9.75 3.02 3.15
CA LEU A 26 8.57 2.73 3.95
C LEU A 26 7.89 4.05 4.27
N ALA A 27 6.66 4.24 3.80
CA ALA A 27 5.91 5.47 3.98
C ALA A 27 4.60 5.21 4.74
N ASP A 28 4.34 6.02 5.76
CA ASP A 28 3.11 5.97 6.53
C ASP A 28 2.77 7.36 7.08
N VAL A 29 1.49 7.65 7.26
CA VAL A 29 1.04 8.90 7.88
C VAL A 29 1.25 8.89 9.40
N SER A 30 1.19 7.70 10.01
CA SER A 30 1.29 7.49 11.45
C SER A 30 2.73 7.53 11.95
N GLU A 31 3.04 8.49 12.81
CA GLU A 31 4.34 8.53 13.50
C GLU A 31 4.60 7.26 14.35
N ALA A 32 3.54 6.65 14.90
CA ALA A 32 3.67 5.41 15.66
C ALA A 32 4.10 4.26 14.77
N ALA A 33 3.49 4.12 13.57
CA ALA A 33 3.89 3.16 12.56
C ALA A 33 5.35 3.39 12.13
N LEU A 34 5.73 4.63 11.85
CA LEU A 34 7.10 4.97 11.46
C LEU A 34 8.14 4.67 12.56
N ARG A 35 7.77 4.86 13.84
CA ARG A 35 8.64 4.43 14.95
C ARG A 35 8.85 2.92 14.93
N LEU A 36 7.79 2.15 14.70
CA LEU A 36 7.86 0.68 14.60
C LEU A 36 8.67 0.25 13.35
N CYS A 37 8.44 0.87 12.20
CA CYS A 37 9.27 0.66 11.00
C CYS A 37 10.76 0.83 11.31
N LYS A 38 11.14 1.96 11.92
CA LYS A 38 12.54 2.25 12.26
C LYS A 38 13.14 1.23 13.25
N GLN A 39 12.35 0.74 14.19
CA GLN A 39 12.78 -0.34 15.09
C GLN A 39 13.01 -1.64 14.33
N ASN A 40 12.08 -2.03 13.44
CA ASN A 40 12.18 -3.24 12.63
C ASN A 40 13.34 -3.17 11.64
N VAL A 41 13.58 -2.02 11.01
CA VAL A 41 14.75 -1.78 10.14
C VAL A 41 16.05 -2.03 10.89
N ARG A 42 16.20 -1.47 12.10
CA ARG A 42 17.39 -1.65 12.94
C ARG A 42 17.55 -3.11 13.38
N ARG A 43 16.47 -3.73 13.83
CA ARG A 43 16.46 -5.12 14.32
C ARG A 43 16.90 -6.13 13.24
N ASN A 44 16.59 -5.82 11.97
CA ASN A 44 16.95 -6.65 10.83
C ASN A 44 18.22 -6.18 10.10
N GLU A 45 18.94 -5.18 10.65
CA GLU A 45 20.19 -4.65 10.09
C GLU A 45 20.06 -4.09 8.66
N LEU A 46 18.87 -3.55 8.32
CA LEU A 46 18.54 -3.09 6.96
C LEU A 46 18.74 -1.58 6.74
N ASN A 47 19.37 -0.87 7.67
CA ASN A 47 19.52 0.60 7.65
C ASN A 47 20.14 1.16 6.35
N ALA A 48 21.04 0.40 5.71
CA ALA A 48 21.69 0.84 4.47
C ALA A 48 20.77 0.78 3.22
N ARG A 49 19.63 0.09 3.32
CA ARG A 49 18.76 -0.20 2.18
C ARG A 49 17.30 0.24 2.38
N VAL A 50 16.93 0.68 3.57
CA VAL A 50 15.57 1.08 3.91
C VAL A 50 15.54 2.49 4.47
N THR A 51 14.66 3.33 3.94
CA THR A 51 14.37 4.68 4.43
C THR A 51 12.92 4.71 4.93
N CYS A 52 12.66 5.39 6.05
CA CYS A 52 11.29 5.60 6.56
C CYS A 52 10.93 7.08 6.43
N VAL A 53 9.81 7.38 5.79
CA VAL A 53 9.32 8.74 5.54
C VAL A 53 7.87 8.87 6.01
N GLN A 54 7.48 10.07 6.44
CA GLN A 54 6.08 10.37 6.71
C GLN A 54 5.43 10.83 5.41
N ALA A 55 4.32 10.19 5.03
CA ALA A 55 3.52 10.58 3.88
C ALA A 55 2.07 10.18 4.10
N ASP A 56 1.15 11.02 3.65
CA ASP A 56 -0.28 10.73 3.61
C ASP A 56 -0.63 10.18 2.23
N ALA A 57 -1.13 8.95 2.18
CA ALA A 57 -1.52 8.30 0.94
C ALA A 57 -2.69 8.99 0.22
N LEU A 58 -3.48 9.78 0.95
CA LEU A 58 -4.58 10.58 0.40
C LEU A 58 -4.11 11.89 -0.26
N GLU A 59 -2.86 12.31 -0.01
CA GLU A 59 -2.28 13.50 -0.60
C GLU A 59 -1.32 13.14 -1.76
N PRO A 60 -0.97 14.09 -2.65
CA PRO A 60 0.07 13.86 -3.65
C PRO A 60 1.42 13.54 -3.01
N PRO A 61 2.25 12.69 -3.68
CA PRO A 61 3.59 12.40 -3.18
C PRO A 61 4.46 13.67 -3.09
N ASP A 62 5.31 13.73 -2.05
CA ASP A 62 6.37 14.73 -1.99
C ASP A 62 7.30 14.60 -3.21
N ALA A 63 7.82 15.74 -3.70
CA ALA A 63 8.71 15.76 -4.86
C ALA A 63 10.00 14.92 -4.69
N ALA A 64 10.36 14.55 -3.47
CA ALA A 64 11.46 13.62 -3.19
C ALA A 64 11.08 12.14 -3.36
N LEU A 65 9.79 11.83 -3.49
CA LEU A 65 9.26 10.46 -3.67
C LEU A 65 8.91 10.22 -5.14
N TRP A 66 9.89 9.83 -5.92
CA TRP A 66 9.73 9.63 -7.37
C TRP A 66 10.60 8.49 -7.90
N ASP A 67 10.36 8.09 -9.16
CA ASP A 67 11.13 7.10 -9.92
C ASP A 67 11.14 5.69 -9.29
N PHE A 68 10.02 5.29 -8.71
CA PHE A 68 9.88 3.95 -8.17
C PHE A 68 9.56 2.93 -9.28
N ASP A 69 10.22 1.76 -9.25
CA ASP A 69 9.85 0.61 -10.08
C ASP A 69 8.51 0.02 -9.66
N VAL A 70 8.24 0.05 -8.35
CA VAL A 70 7.06 -0.58 -7.74
C VAL A 70 6.59 0.27 -6.56
N ILE A 71 5.29 0.50 -6.50
CA ILE A 71 4.59 0.95 -5.30
C ILE A 71 3.70 -0.21 -4.85
N ALA A 72 3.90 -0.72 -3.62
CA ALA A 72 2.98 -1.65 -2.98
C ALA A 72 2.24 -0.91 -1.87
N CYS A 73 0.96 -1.19 -1.72
CA CYS A 73 0.13 -0.57 -0.70
C CYS A 73 -0.90 -1.55 -0.16
N ASN A 74 -0.97 -1.65 1.17
CA ASN A 74 -2.09 -2.26 1.88
C ASN A 74 -2.84 -1.14 2.61
N PRO A 75 -3.74 -0.42 1.94
CA PRO A 75 -4.43 0.71 2.51
C PRO A 75 -5.62 0.27 3.39
N PRO A 76 -6.18 1.15 4.22
CA PRO A 76 -7.49 0.93 4.82
C PRO A 76 -8.55 0.71 3.75
N TYR A 77 -9.33 -0.35 3.87
CA TYR A 77 -10.29 -0.75 2.83
C TYR A 77 -11.67 -1.18 3.38
N ILE A 78 -11.91 -1.05 4.67
CA ILE A 78 -13.20 -1.44 5.28
C ILE A 78 -14.17 -0.28 5.13
N PRO A 79 -15.38 -0.51 4.59
CA PRO A 79 -16.41 0.52 4.57
C PRO A 79 -16.69 1.04 5.98
N THR A 80 -16.81 2.35 6.13
CA THR A 80 -17.01 3.01 7.43
C THR A 80 -18.17 2.38 8.23
N GLY A 81 -19.26 2.01 7.54
CA GLY A 81 -20.45 1.41 8.17
C GLY A 81 -20.22 -0.01 8.71
N ASP A 82 -19.24 -0.74 8.19
CA ASP A 82 -18.97 -2.14 8.53
C ASP A 82 -18.02 -2.29 9.72
N ILE A 83 -17.29 -1.23 10.08
CA ILE A 83 -16.28 -1.25 11.16
C ILE A 83 -16.89 -1.71 12.49
N ALA A 84 -18.11 -1.29 12.80
CA ALA A 84 -18.78 -1.67 14.06
C ALA A 84 -19.09 -3.18 14.14
N GLY A 85 -19.20 -3.85 12.99
CA GLY A 85 -19.47 -5.29 12.89
C GLY A 85 -18.24 -6.18 12.88
N LEU A 86 -17.02 -5.62 12.89
CA LEU A 86 -15.79 -6.38 12.90
C LEU A 86 -15.60 -7.18 14.19
N ASP A 87 -14.79 -8.24 14.08
CA ASP A 87 -14.33 -8.99 15.25
C ASP A 87 -13.67 -8.03 16.27
N VAL A 88 -13.90 -8.29 17.54
CA VAL A 88 -13.36 -7.50 18.66
C VAL A 88 -11.82 -7.39 18.60
N SER A 89 -11.15 -8.44 18.15
CA SER A 89 -9.68 -8.48 18.02
C SER A 89 -9.15 -7.48 16.96
N VAL A 90 -9.96 -7.12 15.99
CA VAL A 90 -9.62 -6.12 14.97
C VAL A 90 -10.15 -4.75 15.39
N ARG A 91 -11.46 -4.66 15.65
CA ARG A 91 -12.16 -3.41 15.94
C ARG A 91 -11.59 -2.62 17.12
N ASP A 92 -11.24 -3.32 18.21
CA ASP A 92 -10.84 -2.69 19.48
C ASP A 92 -9.30 -2.56 19.64
N TYR A 93 -8.52 -3.26 18.82
CA TYR A 93 -7.05 -3.29 18.94
C TYR A 93 -6.33 -2.62 17.77
N GLU A 94 -6.96 -2.51 16.60
CA GLU A 94 -6.38 -1.79 15.48
C GLU A 94 -6.86 -0.33 15.45
N PRO A 95 -5.98 0.64 15.14
CA PRO A 95 -6.42 2.02 15.03
C PRO A 95 -7.43 2.18 13.89
N ARG A 96 -8.50 2.94 14.13
CA ARG A 96 -9.54 3.17 13.13
C ARG A 96 -8.97 3.67 11.79
N SER A 97 -7.93 4.50 11.83
CA SER A 97 -7.23 5.00 10.64
C SER A 97 -6.54 3.92 9.81
N ALA A 98 -6.33 2.72 10.35
CA ALA A 98 -5.80 1.57 9.61
C ALA A 98 -6.91 0.68 9.03
N LEU A 99 -8.19 0.94 9.37
CA LEU A 99 -9.34 0.14 8.97
C LEU A 99 -10.25 0.87 7.99
N ASP A 100 -10.53 2.18 8.25
CA ASP A 100 -11.57 2.96 7.60
C ASP A 100 -11.17 3.39 6.18
N GLY A 101 -11.71 2.72 5.19
CA GLY A 101 -11.50 3.00 3.75
C GLY A 101 -12.51 3.97 3.15
N GLY A 102 -13.35 4.64 3.97
CA GLY A 102 -14.39 5.53 3.50
C GLY A 102 -15.75 4.85 3.31
N ALA A 103 -16.68 5.53 2.67
CA ALA A 103 -18.08 5.10 2.60
C ALA A 103 -18.26 3.71 1.97
N ASP A 104 -17.49 3.39 0.94
CA ASP A 104 -17.52 2.10 0.22
C ASP A 104 -16.20 1.32 0.34
N GLY A 105 -15.27 1.78 1.17
CA GLY A 105 -13.96 1.14 1.36
C GLY A 105 -12.96 1.36 0.22
N LEU A 106 -13.22 2.29 -0.70
CA LEU A 106 -12.41 2.47 -1.92
C LEU A 106 -11.70 3.83 -2.00
N ASP A 107 -11.82 4.69 -1.00
CA ASP A 107 -11.30 6.06 -1.06
C ASP A 107 -9.77 6.11 -1.23
N PHE A 108 -9.04 5.25 -0.54
CA PHE A 108 -7.59 5.15 -0.67
C PHE A 108 -7.17 4.69 -2.07
N TYR A 109 -7.83 3.69 -2.63
CA TYR A 109 -7.51 3.20 -3.98
C TYR A 109 -7.70 4.30 -5.03
N ARG A 110 -8.79 5.08 -4.94
CA ARG A 110 -9.04 6.22 -5.84
C ARG A 110 -7.98 7.29 -5.71
N ALA A 111 -7.66 7.67 -4.47
CA ALA A 111 -6.68 8.72 -4.19
C ALA A 111 -5.27 8.31 -4.67
N ILE A 112 -4.85 7.10 -4.34
CA ILE A 112 -3.52 6.58 -4.68
C ILE A 112 -3.39 6.39 -6.19
N ALA A 113 -4.34 5.77 -6.86
CA ALA A 113 -4.30 5.58 -8.31
C ALA A 113 -4.22 6.93 -9.06
N ALA A 114 -4.98 7.93 -8.60
CA ALA A 114 -5.00 9.24 -9.26
C ALA A 114 -3.75 10.10 -8.99
N ARG A 115 -3.07 9.91 -7.87
CA ARG A 115 -2.02 10.83 -7.40
C ARG A 115 -0.63 10.23 -7.40
N TRP A 116 -0.50 8.96 -6.97
CA TRP A 116 0.79 8.30 -6.77
C TRP A 116 1.36 7.64 -8.02
N GLY A 117 0.60 7.58 -9.12
CA GLY A 117 1.14 7.24 -10.42
C GLY A 117 2.33 8.14 -10.82
N ALA A 118 2.29 9.42 -10.42
CA ALA A 118 3.39 10.37 -10.66
C ALA A 118 4.71 10.01 -9.94
N ALA A 119 4.66 9.17 -8.92
CA ALA A 119 5.85 8.69 -8.22
C ALA A 119 6.47 7.43 -8.86
N LEU A 120 5.75 6.77 -9.76
CA LEU A 120 6.25 5.64 -10.54
C LEU A 120 7.05 6.14 -11.75
N ARG A 121 8.04 5.37 -12.15
CA ARG A 121 8.60 5.49 -13.49
C ARG A 121 7.63 4.91 -14.53
N LEU A 122 7.78 5.29 -15.77
CA LEU A 122 7.04 4.67 -16.87
C LEU A 122 7.30 3.16 -16.92
N GLY A 123 6.24 2.37 -17.04
CA GLY A 123 6.31 0.91 -16.92
C GLY A 123 6.50 0.40 -15.49
N GLY A 124 6.43 1.27 -14.48
CA GLY A 124 6.40 0.87 -13.07
C GLY A 124 5.05 0.30 -12.67
N ALA A 125 5.02 -0.52 -11.63
CA ALA A 125 3.82 -1.22 -11.18
C ALA A 125 3.27 -0.67 -9.87
N LEU A 126 1.93 -0.55 -9.79
CA LEU A 126 1.19 -0.27 -8.56
C LEU A 126 0.45 -1.53 -8.13
N LEU A 127 0.72 -1.99 -6.91
CA LEU A 127 0.10 -3.18 -6.33
C LEU A 127 -0.72 -2.78 -5.10
N PHE A 128 -1.96 -3.23 -5.05
CA PHE A 128 -2.84 -3.06 -3.90
C PHE A 128 -3.19 -4.40 -3.27
N GLU A 129 -3.06 -4.52 -1.95
CA GLU A 129 -3.87 -5.49 -1.22
C GLU A 129 -5.32 -5.00 -1.20
N VAL A 130 -6.28 -5.93 -1.34
CA VAL A 130 -7.70 -5.60 -1.43
C VAL A 130 -8.55 -6.43 -0.49
N GLY A 131 -9.65 -5.83 -0.03
CA GLY A 131 -10.70 -6.53 0.70
C GLY A 131 -11.40 -7.60 -0.18
N ILE A 132 -12.05 -8.56 0.47
CA ILE A 132 -12.83 -9.59 -0.22
C ILE A 132 -13.91 -8.93 -1.08
N GLY A 133 -13.92 -9.28 -2.36
CA GLY A 133 -14.89 -8.76 -3.33
C GLY A 133 -14.50 -7.43 -4.01
N GLN A 134 -13.47 -6.72 -3.54
CA GLN A 134 -13.10 -5.40 -4.08
C GLN A 134 -12.20 -5.46 -5.33
N ALA A 135 -11.64 -6.62 -5.69
CA ALA A 135 -10.65 -6.73 -6.77
C ALA A 135 -11.12 -6.16 -8.11
N GLY A 136 -12.39 -6.38 -8.46
CA GLY A 136 -12.98 -5.84 -9.70
C GLY A 136 -13.07 -4.32 -9.70
N ASP A 137 -13.53 -3.72 -8.61
CA ASP A 137 -13.66 -2.27 -8.48
C ASP A 137 -12.29 -1.59 -8.48
N VAL A 138 -11.31 -2.17 -7.76
CA VAL A 138 -9.94 -1.65 -7.74
C VAL A 138 -9.28 -1.77 -9.12
N GLY A 139 -9.50 -2.85 -9.85
CA GLY A 139 -9.06 -2.98 -11.23
C GLY A 139 -9.65 -1.90 -12.15
N ALA A 140 -10.95 -1.60 -11.99
CA ALA A 140 -11.60 -0.52 -12.74
C ALA A 140 -11.03 0.87 -12.38
N ILE A 141 -10.72 1.12 -11.10
CA ILE A 141 -10.08 2.35 -10.65
C ILE A 141 -8.69 2.50 -11.30
N LEU A 142 -7.89 1.44 -11.34
CA LEU A 142 -6.57 1.47 -12.01
C LEU A 142 -6.71 1.77 -13.49
N ALA A 143 -7.64 1.12 -14.20
CA ALA A 143 -7.88 1.35 -15.63
C ALA A 143 -8.27 2.81 -15.94
N GLN A 144 -9.03 3.45 -15.07
CA GLN A 144 -9.41 4.86 -15.20
C GLN A 144 -8.25 5.84 -14.97
N ASN A 145 -7.14 5.38 -14.37
CA ASN A 145 -5.99 6.20 -14.00
C ASN A 145 -4.70 5.81 -14.75
N GLN A 146 -4.83 5.45 -16.04
CA GLN A 146 -3.71 5.18 -16.96
C GLN A 146 -2.86 3.95 -16.62
N PHE A 147 -3.39 3.03 -15.80
CA PHE A 147 -2.76 1.74 -15.58
C PHE A 147 -3.31 0.72 -16.56
N GLU A 148 -2.43 -0.09 -17.12
CA GLU A 148 -2.72 -1.19 -18.05
C GLU A 148 -2.25 -2.53 -17.46
N GLN A 149 -2.41 -3.61 -18.23
CA GLN A 149 -2.00 -4.97 -17.83
C GLN A 149 -2.50 -5.36 -16.44
N ILE A 150 -3.73 -4.97 -16.12
CA ILE A 150 -4.30 -5.16 -14.79
C ILE A 150 -4.48 -6.65 -14.52
N GLN A 151 -3.92 -7.13 -13.41
CA GLN A 151 -3.97 -8.52 -12.98
C GLN A 151 -4.46 -8.63 -11.54
N THR A 152 -5.18 -9.72 -11.25
CA THR A 152 -5.60 -10.06 -9.88
C THR A 152 -4.94 -11.35 -9.46
N PHE A 153 -4.29 -11.33 -8.30
CA PHE A 153 -3.68 -12.51 -7.69
C PHE A 153 -4.54 -12.99 -6.53
N GLN A 154 -4.74 -14.30 -6.50
CA GLN A 154 -5.56 -14.95 -5.49
C GLN A 154 -4.71 -15.48 -4.33
N ASP A 155 -5.31 -15.54 -3.15
CA ASP A 155 -4.75 -16.25 -2.00
C ASP A 155 -4.91 -17.78 -2.15
N THR A 156 -4.50 -18.52 -1.11
CA THR A 156 -4.60 -20.00 -1.09
C THR A 156 -6.02 -20.52 -1.06
N GLN A 157 -7.01 -19.66 -0.83
CA GLN A 157 -8.44 -19.99 -0.86
C GLN A 157 -9.10 -19.61 -2.18
N GLY A 158 -8.35 -19.08 -3.16
CA GLY A 158 -8.87 -18.64 -4.45
C GLY A 158 -9.57 -17.28 -4.41
N ILE A 159 -9.36 -16.49 -3.34
CA ILE A 159 -9.94 -15.16 -3.18
C ILE A 159 -8.94 -14.13 -3.74
N GLY A 160 -9.40 -13.23 -4.61
CA GLY A 160 -8.59 -12.11 -5.10
C GLY A 160 -8.17 -11.19 -3.98
N ARG A 161 -6.85 -11.11 -3.73
CA ARG A 161 -6.28 -10.35 -2.61
C ARG A 161 -5.27 -9.30 -3.01
N VAL A 162 -4.72 -9.40 -4.21
CA VAL A 162 -3.80 -8.39 -4.74
C VAL A 162 -4.23 -8.01 -6.14
N VAL A 163 -4.29 -6.71 -6.42
CA VAL A 163 -4.51 -6.15 -7.76
C VAL A 163 -3.29 -5.36 -8.16
N GLU A 164 -2.74 -5.67 -9.33
CA GLU A 164 -1.60 -5.00 -9.96
C GLU A 164 -2.06 -4.25 -11.20
N GLY A 165 -1.47 -3.09 -11.43
CA GLY A 165 -1.54 -2.39 -12.70
C GLY A 165 -0.20 -1.78 -13.05
N VAL A 166 0.15 -1.76 -14.33
CA VAL A 166 1.39 -1.16 -14.85
C VAL A 166 1.08 0.21 -15.42
N LEU A 167 1.83 1.23 -14.98
CA LEU A 167 1.65 2.61 -15.48
C LEU A 167 2.03 2.67 -16.95
N ASN A 168 1.10 3.11 -17.78
CA ASN A 168 1.33 3.25 -19.23
C ASN A 168 2.25 4.44 -19.51
N SER A 169 2.92 4.36 -20.66
CA SER A 169 3.83 5.39 -21.19
C SER A 169 3.10 6.58 -21.84
#